data_879bb69de503545888888b2a2b8ccadb
#
_entry.id   879bb69de503545888888b2a2b8ccadb
#
_cell.length_a   1.000
_cell.length_b   1.000
_cell.length_c   1.000
_cell.angle_alpha   90.00
_cell.angle_beta   90.00
_cell.angle_gamma   90.00
#
_symmetry.space_group_name_H-M   'P 1'
#
loop_
_entity.id
_entity.type
_entity.pdbx_description
1 polymer ?
#
loop_
_entity_poly.entity_id
_entity_poly.type
_entity_poly.pdbx_seq_one_letter_code
_entity_poly.pdbx_strand_id
1 'polypeptide(L)'
;GDVYKRQMRYTYVRQHDTTDCAAACLAMVCLHYKKEVTITRLRDMMGTDLKGTNLVGLQKAANELGFTTAAVRVDRENFLSDFSLPCIAQVITDQGLAHFVVVFKKTTIKDDGERRRHMLKEAEAAKEDEKNGKKHKCKDYVVIGDPGSELKKISLDEFYKNFTGVLLLMNPTSEFKGGKIEKGGMFKRYVDLLLPQKKLFAYAILSSLIVTILGIASSMFNKILMDEVLPYGLDNLLVTLILVFSMVSITNTLVGFVRQWVLIHLSIKIDIPLMLGYFGHIFRLPMKFFATRKTGDITTRYSDANTIKSIFTSIALSLIMDISMAIITGIIPVSYTHLTLPTICSV
;
A
#
# COMPACT_ATOMS: atom_id res chain seq x y z
N GLY A 1 4.57 -2.78 26.19
CA GLY A 1 5.03 -3.22 24.86
C GLY A 1 4.35 -4.47 24.33
N ASP A 2 3.52 -5.20 25.11
CA ASP A 2 3.02 -6.53 24.71
C ASP A 2 1.51 -6.60 24.37
N VAL A 3 0.84 -5.48 24.21
CA VAL A 3 -0.60 -5.47 23.89
C VAL A 3 -0.90 -5.64 22.40
N TYR A 4 0.09 -5.47 21.52
CA TYR A 4 -0.11 -5.51 20.06
C TYR A 4 0.17 -6.86 19.37
N LYS A 5 0.53 -7.92 20.08
CA LYS A 5 0.90 -9.23 19.48
C LYS A 5 -0.18 -10.32 19.48
N ARG A 6 -1.42 -10.04 19.86
CA ARG A 6 -2.54 -10.91 19.45
C ARG A 6 -3.14 -10.38 18.16
N GLN A 7 -2.41 -10.52 17.05
CA GLN A 7 -3.02 -10.39 15.72
C GLN A 7 -4.26 -11.27 15.69
N MET A 8 -5.44 -10.62 15.62
CA MET A 8 -6.70 -11.33 15.46
C MET A 8 -6.59 -12.18 14.19
N ARG A 9 -6.99 -13.43 14.28
CA ARG A 9 -6.84 -14.51 13.29
C ARG A 9 -7.67 -14.27 12.00
N TYR A 10 -8.13 -13.03 11.76
CA TYR A 10 -9.05 -12.66 10.69
C TYR A 10 -8.37 -11.72 9.70
N THR A 11 -8.57 -12.00 8.42
CA THR A 11 -8.04 -11.17 7.33
C THR A 11 -8.88 -9.90 7.18
N TYR A 12 -8.21 -8.75 7.07
CA TYR A 12 -8.84 -7.45 6.92
C TYR A 12 -8.49 -6.82 5.56
N VAL A 13 -9.49 -6.26 4.90
CA VAL A 13 -9.35 -5.52 3.64
C VAL A 13 -10.01 -4.17 3.79
N ARG A 14 -9.23 -3.11 3.63
CA ARG A 14 -9.75 -1.74 3.68
C ARG A 14 -10.41 -1.36 2.36
N GLN A 15 -11.54 -0.67 2.41
CA GLN A 15 -12.16 -0.08 1.22
C GLN A 15 -11.30 1.01 0.61
N HIS A 16 -11.38 1.18 -0.71
CA HIS A 16 -10.63 2.22 -1.43
C HIS A 16 -11.46 3.51 -1.57
N ASP A 17 -12.78 3.37 -1.76
CA ASP A 17 -13.74 4.48 -1.84
C ASP A 17 -14.94 4.18 -0.91
N THR A 18 -15.73 5.20 -0.61
CA THR A 18 -16.95 5.09 0.21
C THR A 18 -17.98 4.13 -0.35
N THR A 19 -17.96 3.88 -1.66
CA THR A 19 -18.87 2.96 -2.37
C THR A 19 -18.40 1.50 -2.37
N ASP A 20 -17.20 1.21 -1.85
CA ASP A 20 -16.53 -0.10 -1.93
C ASP A 20 -16.80 -1.02 -0.74
N CYS A 21 -17.62 -0.60 0.23
CA CYS A 21 -17.83 -1.36 1.47
C CYS A 21 -18.27 -2.81 1.20
N ALA A 22 -19.23 -3.04 0.31
CA ALA A 22 -19.68 -4.38 -0.05
C ALA A 22 -18.60 -5.23 -0.72
N ALA A 23 -17.82 -4.62 -1.64
CA ALA A 23 -16.73 -5.29 -2.34
C ALA A 23 -15.59 -5.67 -1.37
N ALA A 24 -15.24 -4.78 -0.45
CA ALA A 24 -14.24 -5.05 0.58
C ALA A 24 -14.71 -6.14 1.57
N CYS A 25 -15.99 -6.13 1.95
CA CYS A 25 -16.59 -7.20 2.77
C CYS A 25 -16.51 -8.56 2.08
N LEU A 26 -16.90 -8.65 0.81
CA LEU A 26 -16.82 -9.91 0.07
C LEU A 26 -15.37 -10.35 -0.13
N ALA A 27 -14.43 -9.41 -0.34
CA ALA A 27 -13.00 -9.71 -0.40
C ALA A 27 -12.48 -10.30 0.92
N MET A 28 -12.89 -9.77 2.08
CA MET A 28 -12.54 -10.32 3.40
C MET A 28 -13.06 -11.74 3.59
N VAL A 29 -14.31 -12.02 3.17
CA VAL A 29 -14.90 -13.37 3.22
C VAL A 29 -14.16 -14.32 2.27
N CYS A 30 -13.86 -13.90 1.03
CA CYS A 30 -13.08 -14.70 0.08
C CYS A 30 -11.70 -15.05 0.64
N LEU A 31 -11.00 -14.08 1.25
CA LEU A 31 -9.70 -14.30 1.89
C LEU A 31 -9.77 -15.26 3.08
N HIS A 32 -10.86 -15.21 3.86
CA HIS A 32 -11.09 -16.18 4.93
C HIS A 32 -11.08 -17.62 4.39
N TYR A 33 -11.66 -17.84 3.22
CA TYR A 33 -11.66 -19.13 2.50
C TYR A 33 -10.45 -19.27 1.54
N LYS A 34 -9.38 -18.49 1.72
CA LYS A 34 -8.13 -18.58 0.95
C LYS A 34 -8.26 -18.32 -0.55
N LYS A 35 -9.22 -17.47 -0.94
CA LYS A 35 -9.39 -17.00 -2.32
C LYS A 35 -9.10 -15.50 -2.38
N GLU A 36 -8.06 -15.12 -3.09
CA GLU A 36 -7.75 -13.71 -3.32
C GLU A 36 -8.56 -13.18 -4.52
N VAL A 37 -9.31 -12.10 -4.32
CA VAL A 37 -10.03 -11.38 -5.40
C VAL A 37 -9.82 -9.89 -5.20
N THR A 38 -9.54 -9.17 -6.28
CA THR A 38 -9.36 -7.71 -6.21
C THR A 38 -10.69 -6.99 -5.99
N ILE A 39 -10.68 -5.91 -5.21
CA ILE A 39 -11.87 -5.05 -5.00
C ILE A 39 -12.44 -4.59 -6.35
N THR A 40 -11.59 -4.22 -7.31
CA THR A 40 -12.01 -3.79 -8.64
C THR A 40 -12.85 -4.86 -9.36
N ARG A 41 -12.40 -6.12 -9.36
CA ARG A 41 -13.14 -7.22 -9.97
C ARG A 41 -14.48 -7.47 -9.28
N LEU A 42 -14.49 -7.39 -7.94
CA LEU A 42 -15.71 -7.53 -7.16
C LEU A 42 -16.72 -6.42 -7.45
N ARG A 43 -16.29 -5.17 -7.57
CA ARG A 43 -17.13 -4.04 -8.01
C ARG A 43 -17.83 -4.32 -9.34
N ASP A 44 -17.05 -4.78 -10.32
CA ASP A 44 -17.57 -5.07 -11.66
C ASP A 44 -18.61 -6.21 -11.62
N MET A 45 -18.36 -7.28 -10.86
CA MET A 45 -19.28 -8.39 -10.67
C MET A 45 -20.58 -7.98 -9.94
N MET A 46 -20.47 -7.11 -8.95
CA MET A 46 -21.61 -6.60 -8.17
C MET A 46 -22.41 -5.54 -8.92
N GLY A 47 -21.86 -4.94 -9.96
CA GLY A 47 -22.46 -3.78 -10.62
C GLY A 47 -22.48 -2.54 -9.71
N THR A 48 -21.44 -2.35 -8.88
CA THR A 48 -21.30 -1.19 -7.98
C THR A 48 -21.29 0.11 -8.78
N ASP A 49 -22.11 1.07 -8.39
CA ASP A 49 -22.22 2.38 -8.99
C ASP A 49 -21.78 3.51 -8.02
N LEU A 50 -22.04 4.75 -8.36
CA LEU A 50 -21.72 5.93 -7.53
C LEU A 50 -22.51 5.97 -6.20
N LYS A 51 -23.63 5.22 -6.10
CA LYS A 51 -24.44 5.12 -4.89
C LYS A 51 -24.03 3.92 -4.01
N GLY A 52 -23.12 3.07 -4.50
CA GLY A 52 -22.66 1.87 -3.81
C GLY A 52 -23.20 0.58 -4.41
N THR A 53 -23.25 -0.47 -3.62
CA THR A 53 -23.74 -1.81 -4.01
C THR A 53 -25.00 -2.15 -3.25
N ASN A 54 -26.01 -2.66 -3.93
CA ASN A 54 -27.19 -3.22 -3.29
C ASN A 54 -26.96 -4.71 -2.88
N LEU A 55 -27.82 -5.22 -2.00
CA LEU A 55 -27.71 -6.59 -1.50
C LEU A 55 -27.81 -7.65 -2.61
N VAL A 56 -28.62 -7.38 -3.65
CA VAL A 56 -28.80 -8.29 -4.78
C VAL A 56 -27.51 -8.42 -5.61
N GLY A 57 -26.84 -7.30 -5.89
CA GLY A 57 -25.55 -7.30 -6.57
C GLY A 57 -24.47 -8.03 -5.78
N LEU A 58 -24.45 -7.82 -4.44
CA LEU A 58 -23.53 -8.53 -3.54
C LEU A 58 -23.80 -10.04 -3.56
N GLN A 59 -25.07 -10.47 -3.49
CA GLN A 59 -25.48 -11.86 -3.53
C GLN A 59 -25.12 -12.52 -4.86
N LYS A 60 -25.36 -11.83 -5.98
CA LYS A 60 -25.01 -12.31 -7.32
C LYS A 60 -23.50 -12.56 -7.44
N ALA A 61 -22.68 -11.60 -7.06
CA ALA A 61 -21.22 -11.74 -7.10
C ALA A 61 -20.70 -12.87 -6.20
N ALA A 62 -21.29 -13.04 -5.01
CA ALA A 62 -20.94 -14.14 -4.11
C ALA A 62 -21.28 -15.52 -4.73
N ASN A 63 -22.45 -15.65 -5.38
CA ASN A 63 -22.84 -16.87 -6.07
C ASN A 63 -21.92 -17.19 -7.27
N GLU A 64 -21.55 -16.18 -8.07
CA GLU A 64 -20.60 -16.34 -9.19
C GLU A 64 -19.19 -16.76 -8.71
N LEU A 65 -18.81 -16.42 -7.47
CA LEU A 65 -17.56 -16.86 -6.86
C LEU A 65 -17.59 -18.28 -6.31
N GLY A 66 -18.76 -18.92 -6.29
CA GLY A 66 -18.96 -20.28 -5.82
C GLY A 66 -19.42 -20.37 -4.36
N PHE A 67 -20.09 -19.34 -3.83
CA PHE A 67 -20.79 -19.42 -2.56
C PHE A 67 -22.27 -19.70 -2.77
N THR A 68 -22.86 -20.49 -1.88
CA THR A 68 -24.33 -20.48 -1.70
C THR A 68 -24.66 -19.36 -0.73
N THR A 69 -25.61 -18.50 -1.09
CA THR A 69 -25.94 -17.31 -0.31
C THR A 69 -27.42 -17.32 0.10
N ALA A 70 -27.67 -16.84 1.33
CA ALA A 70 -29.03 -16.62 1.84
C ALA A 70 -29.10 -15.24 2.50
N ALA A 71 -29.95 -14.36 1.97
CA ALA A 71 -30.26 -13.09 2.60
C ALA A 71 -31.38 -13.32 3.61
N VAL A 72 -31.11 -13.06 4.88
CA VAL A 72 -32.05 -13.28 5.97
C VAL A 72 -32.21 -12.02 6.80
N ARG A 73 -33.41 -11.86 7.38
CA ARG A 73 -33.67 -10.83 8.37
C ARG A 73 -33.71 -11.46 9.74
N VAL A 74 -32.92 -10.99 10.68
CA VAL A 74 -32.79 -11.55 12.02
C VAL A 74 -33.07 -10.48 13.06
N ASP A 75 -33.76 -10.85 14.11
CA ASP A 75 -33.91 -10.08 15.33
C ASP A 75 -32.75 -10.39 16.30
N ARG A 76 -32.78 -9.74 17.47
CA ARG A 76 -31.73 -9.87 18.48
C ARG A 76 -31.61 -11.30 19.04
N GLU A 77 -32.75 -11.98 19.23
CA GLU A 77 -32.79 -13.35 19.75
C GLU A 77 -32.19 -14.32 18.74
N ASN A 78 -32.63 -14.25 17.50
CA ASN A 78 -32.15 -15.11 16.42
C ASN A 78 -30.72 -14.81 15.98
N PHE A 79 -30.21 -13.58 16.19
CA PHE A 79 -28.83 -13.29 15.95
C PHE A 79 -27.87 -14.11 16.84
N LEU A 80 -28.26 -14.46 18.06
CA LEU A 80 -27.49 -15.33 18.94
C LEU A 80 -27.54 -16.82 18.56
N SER A 81 -28.40 -17.22 17.62
CA SER A 81 -28.48 -18.62 17.14
C SER A 81 -27.21 -19.03 16.41
N ASP A 82 -27.03 -20.33 16.18
CA ASP A 82 -25.90 -20.87 15.43
C ASP A 82 -26.16 -20.72 13.92
N PHE A 83 -25.36 -19.94 13.22
CA PHE A 83 -25.37 -19.80 11.78
C PHE A 83 -23.97 -19.65 11.21
N SER A 84 -23.83 -19.83 9.89
CA SER A 84 -22.53 -19.82 9.23
C SER A 84 -21.80 -18.47 9.35
N LEU A 85 -20.54 -18.52 9.75
CA LEU A 85 -19.62 -17.37 9.81
C LEU A 85 -18.37 -17.65 8.96
N PRO A 86 -17.77 -16.66 8.34
CA PRO A 86 -18.15 -15.24 8.35
C PRO A 86 -19.39 -14.95 7.52
N CYS A 87 -20.17 -13.94 7.93
CA CYS A 87 -21.32 -13.43 7.18
C CYS A 87 -21.21 -11.90 7.01
N ILE A 88 -21.95 -11.32 6.07
CA ILE A 88 -22.00 -9.88 5.87
C ILE A 88 -23.26 -9.31 6.49
N ALA A 89 -23.12 -8.28 7.33
CA ALA A 89 -24.23 -7.57 7.97
C ALA A 89 -24.38 -6.19 7.36
N GLN A 90 -25.64 -5.74 7.19
CA GLN A 90 -25.94 -4.37 6.82
C GLN A 90 -26.13 -3.53 8.07
N VAL A 91 -25.43 -2.40 8.14
CA VAL A 91 -25.51 -1.43 9.23
C VAL A 91 -25.82 -0.04 8.67
N ILE A 92 -26.28 0.86 9.53
CA ILE A 92 -26.44 2.28 9.21
C ILE A 92 -25.34 3.03 9.94
N THR A 93 -24.60 3.85 9.22
CA THR A 93 -23.56 4.72 9.81
C THR A 93 -24.22 5.87 10.60
N ASP A 94 -23.45 6.52 11.46
CA ASP A 94 -23.92 7.72 12.21
C ASP A 94 -24.42 8.83 11.29
N GLN A 95 -24.02 8.81 10.01
CA GLN A 95 -24.48 9.74 8.96
C GLN A 95 -25.77 9.28 8.26
N GLY A 96 -26.38 8.18 8.70
CA GLY A 96 -27.60 7.63 8.10
C GLY A 96 -27.39 6.86 6.78
N LEU A 97 -26.17 6.57 6.40
CA LEU A 97 -25.85 5.86 5.17
C LEU A 97 -25.81 4.34 5.41
N ALA A 98 -26.36 3.56 4.46
CA ALA A 98 -26.24 2.12 4.48
C ALA A 98 -24.79 1.68 4.25
N HIS A 99 -24.30 0.80 5.11
CA HIS A 99 -22.94 0.30 5.10
C HIS A 99 -22.91 -1.20 5.32
N PHE A 100 -21.90 -1.91 4.82
CA PHE A 100 -21.73 -3.34 5.03
C PHE A 100 -20.49 -3.61 5.89
N VAL A 101 -20.62 -4.56 6.81
CA VAL A 101 -19.54 -5.05 7.67
C VAL A 101 -19.51 -6.57 7.67
N VAL A 102 -18.36 -7.16 7.92
CA VAL A 102 -18.21 -8.62 8.05
C VAL A 102 -18.29 -9.02 9.51
N VAL A 103 -19.14 -9.97 9.85
CA VAL A 103 -19.20 -10.60 11.16
C VAL A 103 -18.35 -11.87 11.12
N PHE A 104 -17.22 -11.87 11.84
CA PHE A 104 -16.31 -13.01 11.90
C PHE A 104 -16.60 -13.95 13.08
N LYS A 105 -17.02 -13.38 14.20
CA LYS A 105 -17.31 -14.13 15.42
C LYS A 105 -18.35 -13.40 16.26
N LYS A 106 -19.18 -14.14 16.97
CA LYS A 106 -20.18 -13.62 17.91
C LYS A 106 -20.38 -14.57 19.07
N THR A 107 -21.06 -14.11 20.12
CA THR A 107 -21.62 -14.99 21.14
C THR A 107 -22.71 -15.86 20.51
N THR A 108 -22.65 -17.16 20.73
CA THR A 108 -23.61 -18.14 20.16
C THR A 108 -24.24 -18.97 21.28
N ILE A 109 -25.55 -19.06 21.29
CA ILE A 109 -26.34 -19.88 22.20
C ILE A 109 -27.21 -20.83 21.34
N LYS A 110 -26.96 -22.13 21.42
CA LYS A 110 -27.53 -23.12 20.52
C LYS A 110 -29.00 -23.46 20.85
N ASP A 111 -29.31 -23.52 22.14
CA ASP A 111 -30.68 -23.87 22.60
C ASP A 111 -31.58 -22.64 22.60
N ASP A 112 -32.78 -22.79 21.99
CA ASP A 112 -33.76 -21.70 21.87
C ASP A 112 -34.33 -21.27 23.23
N GLY A 113 -34.59 -22.23 24.11
CA GLY A 113 -35.08 -21.96 25.46
C GLY A 113 -34.02 -21.26 26.33
N GLU A 114 -32.78 -21.60 26.13
CA GLU A 114 -31.63 -20.96 26.80
C GLU A 114 -31.41 -19.54 26.27
N ARG A 115 -31.54 -19.30 24.95
CA ARG A 115 -31.47 -17.95 24.36
C ARG A 115 -32.53 -17.03 24.93
N ARG A 116 -33.77 -17.47 24.99
CA ARG A 116 -34.86 -16.66 25.53
C ARG A 116 -34.63 -16.32 27.00
N ARG A 117 -34.21 -17.29 27.82
CA ARG A 117 -33.81 -17.04 29.23
C ARG A 117 -32.66 -16.10 29.37
N HIS A 118 -31.63 -16.20 28.51
CA HIS A 118 -30.49 -15.31 28.49
C HIS A 118 -30.90 -13.86 28.17
N MET A 119 -31.76 -13.67 27.15
CA MET A 119 -32.25 -12.34 26.77
C MET A 119 -33.10 -11.70 27.88
N LEU A 120 -33.91 -12.48 28.60
CA LEU A 120 -34.69 -11.96 29.73
C LEU A 120 -33.77 -11.52 30.87
N LYS A 121 -32.76 -12.32 31.23
CA LYS A 121 -31.77 -11.97 32.26
C LYS A 121 -30.94 -10.70 31.88
N GLU A 122 -30.52 -10.57 30.64
CA GLU A 122 -29.82 -9.37 30.16
C GLU A 122 -30.72 -8.13 30.22
N ALA A 123 -32.01 -8.27 29.85
CA ALA A 123 -32.97 -7.18 29.90
C ALA A 123 -33.28 -6.75 31.35
N GLU A 124 -33.35 -7.70 32.28
CA GLU A 124 -33.52 -7.43 33.74
C GLU A 124 -32.30 -6.75 34.30
N ALA A 125 -31.09 -7.23 34.00
CA ALA A 125 -29.84 -6.63 34.41
C ALA A 125 -29.66 -5.20 33.89
N ALA A 126 -30.05 -4.95 32.64
CA ALA A 126 -30.02 -3.60 32.05
C ALA A 126 -30.94 -2.63 32.80
N LYS A 127 -32.17 -3.08 33.17
CA LYS A 127 -33.11 -2.25 33.96
C LYS A 127 -32.60 -1.98 35.38
N GLU A 128 -31.92 -2.93 35.98
CA GLU A 128 -31.34 -2.79 37.35
C GLU A 128 -30.16 -1.84 37.34
N ASP A 129 -29.27 -1.94 36.35
CA ASP A 129 -28.15 -1.00 36.15
C ASP A 129 -28.65 0.42 35.87
N GLU A 130 -29.71 0.60 35.09
CA GLU A 130 -30.34 1.90 34.83
C GLU A 130 -30.91 2.52 36.11
N LYS A 131 -31.58 1.73 36.92
CA LYS A 131 -32.10 2.19 38.25
C LYS A 131 -30.96 2.62 39.19
N ASN A 132 -29.81 1.96 39.08
CA ASN A 132 -28.62 2.26 39.90
C ASN A 132 -27.72 3.34 39.30
N GLY A 133 -28.12 4.01 38.19
CA GLY A 133 -27.35 5.02 37.51
C GLY A 133 -26.04 4.51 36.89
N LYS A 134 -25.91 3.18 36.71
CA LYS A 134 -24.76 2.54 36.09
C LYS A 134 -25.04 2.23 34.62
N LYS A 135 -24.02 2.42 33.79
CA LYS A 135 -24.12 2.03 32.37
C LYS A 135 -24.03 0.52 32.26
N HIS A 136 -25.10 -0.14 31.79
CA HIS A 136 -25.13 -1.58 31.57
C HIS A 136 -24.01 -2.00 30.61
N LYS A 137 -23.28 -3.07 30.96
CA LYS A 137 -22.19 -3.61 30.14
C LYS A 137 -22.58 -5.04 29.70
N CYS A 138 -23.17 -5.14 28.52
CA CYS A 138 -23.52 -6.43 27.92
C CYS A 138 -22.27 -7.32 27.79
N LYS A 139 -22.38 -8.58 28.23
CA LYS A 139 -21.28 -9.58 28.14
C LYS A 139 -21.15 -10.17 26.75
N ASP A 140 -22.20 -10.12 25.95
CA ASP A 140 -22.18 -10.62 24.59
C ASP A 140 -21.39 -9.72 23.69
N TYR A 141 -20.66 -10.34 22.76
CA TYR A 141 -19.76 -9.61 21.88
C TYR A 141 -19.89 -10.07 20.42
N VAL A 142 -19.51 -9.18 19.55
CA VAL A 142 -19.39 -9.41 18.11
C VAL A 142 -18.02 -8.94 17.65
N VAL A 143 -17.33 -9.73 16.82
CA VAL A 143 -16.10 -9.34 16.13
C VAL A 143 -16.47 -8.99 14.72
N ILE A 144 -16.35 -7.72 14.39
CA ILE A 144 -16.67 -7.17 13.07
C ILE A 144 -15.41 -6.71 12.32
N GLY A 145 -15.41 -6.91 11.01
CA GLY A 145 -14.47 -6.26 10.09
C GLY A 145 -15.20 -5.13 9.37
N ASP A 146 -14.93 -3.91 9.76
CA ASP A 146 -15.50 -2.73 9.12
C ASP A 146 -14.51 -2.21 8.06
N PRO A 147 -14.84 -2.31 6.76
CA PRO A 147 -13.93 -1.91 5.69
C PRO A 147 -13.59 -0.42 5.70
N GLY A 148 -14.40 0.42 6.35
CA GLY A 148 -14.13 1.86 6.50
C GLY A 148 -13.19 2.22 7.64
N SER A 149 -13.04 1.32 8.63
CA SER A 149 -12.21 1.61 9.80
C SER A 149 -11.19 0.51 10.08
N GLU A 150 -11.57 -0.52 10.82
CA GLU A 150 -10.68 -1.60 11.26
C GLU A 150 -11.46 -2.83 11.75
N LEU A 151 -10.71 -3.82 12.20
CA LEU A 151 -11.25 -5.02 12.83
C LEU A 151 -11.49 -4.74 14.32
N LYS A 152 -12.76 -4.80 14.75
CA LYS A 152 -13.17 -4.42 16.11
C LYS A 152 -13.92 -5.55 16.81
N LYS A 153 -13.72 -5.63 18.13
CA LYS A 153 -14.57 -6.40 19.02
C LYS A 153 -15.47 -5.43 19.78
N ILE A 154 -16.77 -5.47 19.53
CA ILE A 154 -17.77 -4.57 20.13
C ILE A 154 -18.79 -5.37 20.92
N SER A 155 -19.51 -4.70 21.84
CA SER A 155 -20.63 -5.32 22.54
C SER A 155 -21.81 -5.53 21.60
N LEU A 156 -22.66 -6.50 21.92
CA LEU A 156 -23.86 -6.77 21.13
C LEU A 156 -24.80 -5.56 21.09
N ASP A 157 -24.90 -4.82 22.19
CA ASP A 157 -25.73 -3.62 22.26
C ASP A 157 -25.24 -2.49 21.34
N GLU A 158 -23.93 -2.31 21.27
CA GLU A 158 -23.32 -1.33 20.39
C GLU A 158 -23.53 -1.70 18.92
N PHE A 159 -23.39 -2.98 18.58
CA PHE A 159 -23.66 -3.49 17.23
C PHE A 159 -25.12 -3.26 16.82
N TYR A 160 -26.06 -3.55 17.74
CA TYR A 160 -27.51 -3.44 17.46
C TYR A 160 -28.02 -2.01 17.30
N LYS A 161 -27.31 -1.00 17.79
CA LYS A 161 -27.67 0.42 17.54
C LYS A 161 -27.69 0.76 16.06
N ASN A 162 -26.77 0.16 15.32
CA ASN A 162 -26.54 0.47 13.91
C ASN A 162 -26.96 -0.67 12.97
N PHE A 163 -27.32 -1.83 13.49
CA PHE A 163 -27.70 -3.00 12.72
C PHE A 163 -29.12 -2.91 12.17
N THR A 164 -29.29 -3.14 10.86
CA THR A 164 -30.61 -3.09 10.18
C THR A 164 -31.42 -4.38 10.31
N GLY A 165 -30.86 -5.42 10.89
CA GLY A 165 -31.45 -6.75 10.93
C GLY A 165 -31.15 -7.61 9.71
N VAL A 166 -30.44 -7.10 8.69
CA VAL A 166 -30.18 -7.83 7.45
C VAL A 166 -28.81 -8.48 7.48
N LEU A 167 -28.76 -9.80 7.26
CA LEU A 167 -27.54 -10.60 7.12
C LEU A 167 -27.51 -11.29 5.75
N LEU A 168 -26.36 -11.36 5.16
CA LEU A 168 -26.05 -12.25 4.04
C LEU A 168 -25.19 -13.39 4.56
N LEU A 169 -25.79 -14.55 4.71
CA LEU A 169 -25.11 -15.80 5.04
C LEU A 169 -24.45 -16.37 3.79
N MET A 170 -23.25 -16.92 3.94
CA MET A 170 -22.47 -17.44 2.81
C MET A 170 -21.76 -18.72 3.22
N ASN A 171 -21.92 -19.76 2.39
CA ASN A 171 -21.23 -21.02 2.53
C ASN A 171 -20.53 -21.37 1.22
N PRO A 172 -19.25 -21.79 1.25
CA PRO A 172 -18.58 -22.23 0.05
C PRO A 172 -19.21 -23.52 -0.49
N THR A 173 -19.43 -23.59 -1.79
CA THR A 173 -19.88 -24.80 -2.48
C THR A 173 -18.71 -25.70 -2.85
N SER A 174 -18.98 -26.91 -3.35
CA SER A 174 -17.96 -27.80 -3.91
C SER A 174 -17.22 -27.21 -5.13
N GLU A 175 -17.82 -26.24 -5.80
CA GLU A 175 -17.24 -25.52 -6.95
C GLU A 175 -16.32 -24.37 -6.54
N PHE A 176 -16.33 -24.00 -5.24
CA PHE A 176 -15.48 -22.93 -4.73
C PHE A 176 -14.00 -23.34 -4.79
N LYS A 177 -13.26 -22.75 -5.73
CA LYS A 177 -11.82 -22.97 -5.85
C LYS A 177 -11.08 -21.81 -5.19
N GLY A 178 -10.34 -22.11 -4.14
CA GLY A 178 -9.35 -21.19 -3.59
C GLY A 178 -8.26 -20.90 -4.62
N GLY A 179 -7.63 -19.74 -4.55
CA GLY A 179 -6.52 -19.38 -5.44
C GLY A 179 -5.93 -18.03 -5.05
N LYS A 180 -4.62 -17.90 -5.25
CA LYS A 180 -3.95 -16.61 -5.17
C LYS A 180 -4.03 -15.94 -6.53
N ILE A 181 -4.19 -14.61 -6.53
CA ILE A 181 -4.00 -13.84 -7.76
C ILE A 181 -2.53 -14.02 -8.15
N GLU A 182 -2.30 -14.56 -9.35
CA GLU A 182 -0.96 -14.45 -9.95
C GLU A 182 -0.63 -12.96 -10.03
N LYS A 183 0.22 -12.50 -9.14
CA LYS A 183 0.84 -11.19 -9.22
C LYS A 183 1.78 -11.26 -10.42
N GLY A 184 1.22 -11.17 -11.63
CA GLY A 184 1.99 -11.03 -12.85
C GLY A 184 2.97 -9.90 -12.62
N GLY A 185 4.28 -10.21 -12.67
CA GLY A 185 5.36 -9.40 -12.15
C GLY A 185 5.27 -7.95 -12.59
N MET A 186 4.73 -7.12 -11.72
CA MET A 186 4.63 -5.66 -11.91
C MET A 186 6.03 -5.12 -12.24
N PHE A 187 7.04 -5.65 -11.56
CA PHE A 187 8.45 -5.36 -11.79
C PHE A 187 8.89 -5.70 -13.23
N LYS A 188 8.47 -6.86 -13.78
CA LYS A 188 8.80 -7.25 -15.15
C LYS A 188 8.22 -6.27 -16.17
N ARG A 189 6.98 -5.85 -15.99
CA ARG A 189 6.33 -4.84 -16.87
C ARG A 189 7.05 -3.49 -16.85
N TYR A 190 7.54 -3.07 -15.66
CA TYR A 190 8.34 -1.85 -15.54
C TYR A 190 9.70 -2.00 -16.21
N VAL A 191 10.38 -3.13 -16.02
CA VAL A 191 11.65 -3.42 -16.70
C VAL A 191 11.47 -3.42 -18.22
N ASP A 192 10.41 -4.02 -18.73
CA ASP A 192 10.08 -4.05 -20.16
C ASP A 192 9.81 -2.63 -20.72
N LEU A 193 9.30 -1.70 -19.91
CA LEU A 193 9.14 -0.27 -20.28
C LEU A 193 10.48 0.49 -20.28
N LEU A 194 11.44 0.08 -19.45
CA LEU A 194 12.76 0.72 -19.33
C LEU A 194 13.77 0.18 -20.36
N LEU A 195 13.68 -1.09 -20.73
CA LEU A 195 14.59 -1.77 -21.65
C LEU A 195 14.81 -1.05 -23.00
N PRO A 196 13.83 -0.42 -23.65
CA PRO A 196 14.04 0.32 -24.88
C PRO A 196 14.99 1.50 -24.72
N GLN A 197 15.11 2.05 -23.50
CA GLN A 197 15.93 3.23 -23.20
C GLN A 197 17.31 2.88 -22.60
N LYS A 198 17.77 1.63 -22.73
CA LYS A 198 19.04 1.14 -22.14
C LYS A 198 20.26 1.99 -22.47
N LYS A 199 20.30 2.60 -23.68
CA LYS A 199 21.40 3.50 -24.09
C LYS A 199 21.44 4.78 -23.24
N LEU A 200 20.27 5.40 -22.98
CA LEU A 200 20.20 6.61 -22.14
C LEU A 200 20.55 6.30 -20.69
N PHE A 201 20.14 5.13 -20.17
CA PHE A 201 20.60 4.68 -18.85
C PHE A 201 22.10 4.48 -18.80
N ALA A 202 22.71 3.88 -19.82
CA ALA A 202 24.16 3.72 -19.90
C ALA A 202 24.89 5.07 -19.91
N TYR A 203 24.41 6.05 -20.68
CA TYR A 203 24.99 7.41 -20.69
C TYR A 203 24.83 8.10 -19.32
N ALA A 204 23.71 7.97 -18.65
CA ALA A 204 23.50 8.51 -17.32
C ALA A 204 24.46 7.91 -16.29
N ILE A 205 24.67 6.60 -16.33
CA ILE A 205 25.60 5.88 -15.45
C ILE A 205 27.04 6.32 -15.75
N LEU A 206 27.43 6.37 -17.03
CA LEU A 206 28.77 6.76 -17.45
C LEU A 206 29.10 8.20 -17.03
N SER A 207 28.20 9.16 -17.28
CA SER A 207 28.38 10.54 -16.87
C SER A 207 28.45 10.68 -15.33
N SER A 208 27.69 9.88 -14.59
CA SER A 208 27.76 9.86 -13.13
C SER A 208 29.10 9.33 -12.62
N LEU A 209 29.63 8.28 -13.25
CA LEU A 209 30.96 7.75 -12.92
C LEU A 209 32.05 8.81 -13.13
N ILE A 210 32.01 9.56 -14.25
CA ILE A 210 32.97 10.64 -14.55
C ILE A 210 32.85 11.74 -13.50
N VAL A 211 31.63 12.18 -13.15
CA VAL A 211 31.43 13.19 -12.09
C VAL A 211 31.99 12.71 -10.74
N THR A 212 31.84 11.44 -10.40
CA THR A 212 32.40 10.88 -9.17
C THR A 212 33.95 10.91 -9.18
N ILE A 213 34.57 10.52 -10.27
CA ILE A 213 36.03 10.54 -10.41
C ILE A 213 36.57 11.99 -10.29
N LEU A 214 35.92 12.95 -10.96
CA LEU A 214 36.27 14.37 -10.89
C LEU A 214 36.06 14.94 -9.47
N GLY A 215 35.03 14.47 -8.76
CA GLY A 215 34.76 14.81 -7.35
C GLY A 215 35.88 14.33 -6.42
N ILE A 216 36.41 13.13 -6.64
CA ILE A 216 37.57 12.60 -5.90
C ILE A 216 38.81 13.41 -6.18
N ALA A 217 39.09 13.76 -7.45
CA ALA A 217 40.21 14.62 -7.82
C ALA A 217 40.11 15.99 -7.12
N SER A 218 38.91 16.55 -7.03
CA SER A 218 38.63 17.79 -6.29
C SER A 218 38.88 17.65 -4.78
N SER A 219 38.56 16.50 -4.19
CA SER A 219 38.85 16.22 -2.78
C SER A 219 40.35 16.09 -2.50
N MET A 220 41.09 15.43 -3.40
CA MET A 220 42.56 15.36 -3.31
C MET A 220 43.24 16.72 -3.43
N PHE A 221 42.71 17.59 -4.29
CA PHE A 221 43.19 18.97 -4.37
C PHE A 221 43.08 19.70 -3.02
N ASN A 222 41.89 19.62 -2.36
CA ASN A 222 41.71 20.25 -1.05
C ASN A 222 42.68 19.70 -0.01
N LYS A 223 43.00 18.41 -0.06
CA LYS A 223 43.97 17.78 0.83
C LYS A 223 45.39 18.38 0.60
N ILE A 224 45.87 18.43 -0.64
CA ILE A 224 47.20 18.97 -0.98
C ILE A 224 47.29 20.47 -0.58
N LEU A 225 46.22 21.21 -0.80
CA LEU A 225 46.17 22.64 -0.42
C LEU A 225 46.35 22.83 1.09
N MET A 226 45.65 22.03 1.91
CA MET A 226 45.65 22.14 3.37
C MET A 226 46.92 21.55 4.01
N ASP A 227 47.44 20.44 3.48
CA ASP A 227 48.54 19.70 4.10
C ASP A 227 49.92 20.18 3.63
N GLU A 228 50.04 20.67 2.38
CA GLU A 228 51.34 21.00 1.79
C GLU A 228 51.50 22.50 1.48
N VAL A 229 50.51 23.11 0.80
CA VAL A 229 50.69 24.48 0.29
C VAL A 229 50.58 25.53 1.39
N LEU A 230 49.56 25.44 2.22
CA LEU A 230 49.31 26.41 3.30
C LEU A 230 50.40 26.40 4.39
N PRO A 231 50.87 25.24 4.91
CA PRO A 231 51.89 25.22 5.96
C PRO A 231 53.28 25.66 5.49
N TYR A 232 53.61 25.40 4.22
CA TYR A 232 54.97 25.68 3.69
C TYR A 232 55.07 26.98 2.89
N GLY A 233 53.99 27.75 2.70
CA GLY A 233 53.99 29.04 2.02
C GLY A 233 54.46 28.98 0.57
N LEU A 234 54.09 27.93 -0.17
CA LEU A 234 54.58 27.69 -1.55
C LEU A 234 53.72 28.45 -2.58
N ASP A 235 53.94 29.77 -2.71
CA ASP A 235 53.12 30.67 -3.55
C ASP A 235 53.09 30.26 -5.03
N ASN A 236 54.18 29.80 -5.62
CA ASN A 236 54.21 29.34 -7.01
C ASN A 236 53.40 28.07 -7.24
N LEU A 237 53.41 27.18 -6.26
CA LEU A 237 52.63 25.96 -6.29
C LEU A 237 51.11 26.25 -6.13
N LEU A 238 50.79 27.24 -5.31
CA LEU A 238 49.42 27.71 -5.10
C LEU A 238 48.76 28.17 -6.40
N VAL A 239 49.44 29.02 -7.18
CA VAL A 239 48.91 29.53 -8.45
C VAL A 239 48.64 28.38 -9.44
N THR A 240 49.60 27.46 -9.57
CA THR A 240 49.47 26.30 -10.45
C THR A 240 48.30 25.39 -10.03
N LEU A 241 48.19 25.15 -8.74
CA LEU A 241 47.08 24.35 -8.18
C LEU A 241 45.71 24.99 -8.40
N ILE A 242 45.55 26.30 -8.23
CA ILE A 242 44.32 27.03 -8.49
C ILE A 242 43.91 26.91 -9.96
N LEU A 243 44.84 27.03 -10.90
CA LEU A 243 44.54 26.86 -12.33
C LEU A 243 44.07 25.45 -12.66
N VAL A 244 44.75 24.42 -12.18
CA VAL A 244 44.36 23.02 -12.39
C VAL A 244 43.00 22.73 -11.76
N PHE A 245 42.77 23.18 -10.52
CA PHE A 245 41.50 23.01 -9.84
C PHE A 245 40.35 23.70 -10.55
N SER A 246 40.58 24.94 -11.02
CA SER A 246 39.55 25.65 -11.79
C SER A 246 39.16 24.88 -13.06
N MET A 247 40.16 24.33 -13.77
CA MET A 247 39.90 23.50 -14.96
C MET A 247 39.11 22.22 -14.61
N VAL A 248 39.48 21.52 -13.55
CA VAL A 248 38.75 20.32 -13.06
C VAL A 248 37.33 20.68 -12.64
N SER A 249 37.14 21.79 -11.92
CA SER A 249 35.83 22.27 -11.46
C SER A 249 34.91 22.64 -12.63
N ILE A 250 35.43 23.35 -13.63
CA ILE A 250 34.68 23.69 -14.85
C ILE A 250 34.27 22.41 -15.58
N THR A 251 35.19 21.47 -15.75
CA THR A 251 34.91 20.17 -16.39
C THR A 251 33.82 19.38 -15.63
N ASN A 252 33.92 19.33 -14.29
CA ASN A 252 32.94 18.67 -13.44
C ASN A 252 31.55 19.30 -13.60
N THR A 253 31.47 20.63 -13.64
CA THR A 253 30.20 21.35 -13.86
C THR A 253 29.61 21.06 -15.23
N LEU A 254 30.41 21.04 -16.28
CA LEU A 254 29.95 20.71 -17.63
C LEU A 254 29.45 19.29 -17.74
N VAL A 255 30.17 18.30 -17.22
CA VAL A 255 29.76 16.90 -17.21
C VAL A 255 28.50 16.74 -16.36
N GLY A 256 28.37 17.42 -15.22
CA GLY A 256 27.20 17.47 -14.38
C GLY A 256 25.98 18.02 -15.13
N PHE A 257 26.15 19.07 -15.92
CA PHE A 257 25.08 19.61 -16.77
C PHE A 257 24.65 18.60 -17.84
N VAL A 258 25.59 17.96 -18.53
CA VAL A 258 25.26 16.91 -19.51
C VAL A 258 24.52 15.75 -18.86
N ARG A 259 24.95 15.32 -17.68
CA ARG A 259 24.26 14.29 -16.90
C ARG A 259 22.80 14.67 -16.62
N GLN A 260 22.58 15.90 -16.13
CA GLN A 260 21.24 16.38 -15.81
C GLN A 260 20.35 16.45 -17.07
N TRP A 261 20.91 16.88 -18.17
CA TRP A 261 20.22 16.91 -19.46
C TRP A 261 19.80 15.50 -19.93
N VAL A 262 20.70 14.51 -19.82
CA VAL A 262 20.41 13.10 -20.13
C VAL A 262 19.30 12.55 -19.24
N LEU A 263 19.31 12.86 -17.93
CA LEU A 263 18.28 12.41 -17.00
C LEU A 263 16.90 13.00 -17.32
N ILE A 264 16.84 14.29 -17.65
CA ILE A 264 15.59 14.95 -18.07
C ILE A 264 15.08 14.31 -19.35
N HIS A 265 15.94 14.10 -20.34
CA HIS A 265 15.56 13.46 -21.61
C HIS A 265 15.06 12.01 -21.41
N LEU A 266 15.69 11.26 -20.53
CA LEU A 266 15.26 9.92 -20.13
C LEU A 266 13.86 9.96 -19.48
N SER A 267 13.63 10.91 -18.57
CA SER A 267 12.31 11.07 -17.91
C SER A 267 11.21 11.33 -18.95
N ILE A 268 11.43 12.28 -19.85
CA ILE A 268 10.47 12.61 -20.92
C ILE A 268 10.17 11.40 -21.80
N LYS A 269 11.20 10.64 -22.19
CA LYS A 269 11.04 9.42 -23.01
C LYS A 269 10.28 8.28 -22.32
N ILE A 270 10.19 8.29 -21.02
CA ILE A 270 9.38 7.34 -20.24
C ILE A 270 7.97 7.92 -20.00
N ASP A 271 7.86 9.22 -19.70
CA ASP A 271 6.61 9.88 -19.36
C ASP A 271 5.61 9.89 -20.50
N ILE A 272 6.06 10.25 -21.70
CA ILE A 272 5.16 10.39 -22.86
C ILE A 272 4.47 9.06 -23.21
N PRO A 273 5.19 7.93 -23.41
CA PRO A 273 4.54 6.65 -23.68
C PRO A 273 3.64 6.15 -22.54
N LEU A 274 4.03 6.39 -21.29
CA LEU A 274 3.22 6.02 -20.14
C LEU A 274 1.89 6.78 -20.13
N MET A 275 1.94 8.10 -20.33
CA MET A 275 0.77 8.97 -20.38
C MET A 275 -0.15 8.59 -21.55
N LEU A 276 0.41 8.48 -22.76
CA LEU A 276 -0.35 8.13 -23.95
C LEU A 276 -0.94 6.73 -23.86
N GLY A 277 -0.20 5.76 -23.31
CA GLY A 277 -0.69 4.40 -23.09
C GLY A 277 -1.83 4.36 -22.09
N TYR A 278 -1.74 5.10 -20.99
CA TYR A 278 -2.77 5.19 -19.96
C TYR A 278 -4.06 5.81 -20.53
N PHE A 279 -3.99 7.00 -21.09
CA PHE A 279 -5.17 7.67 -21.65
C PHE A 279 -5.72 6.94 -22.88
N GLY A 280 -4.86 6.40 -23.74
CA GLY A 280 -5.29 5.57 -24.86
C GLY A 280 -6.05 4.32 -24.41
N HIS A 281 -5.67 3.72 -23.27
CA HIS A 281 -6.42 2.62 -22.66
C HIS A 281 -7.76 3.09 -22.12
N ILE A 282 -7.79 4.18 -21.37
CA ILE A 282 -9.02 4.75 -20.78
C ILE A 282 -10.06 5.04 -21.87
N PHE A 283 -9.67 5.73 -22.94
CA PHE A 283 -10.60 6.08 -24.04
C PHE A 283 -11.18 4.87 -24.79
N ARG A 284 -10.60 3.69 -24.62
CA ARG A 284 -11.14 2.43 -25.18
C ARG A 284 -12.09 1.71 -24.24
N LEU A 285 -12.25 2.18 -23.00
CA LEU A 285 -13.14 1.56 -22.04
C LEU A 285 -14.62 1.88 -22.37
N PRO A 286 -15.54 0.96 -22.07
CA PRO A 286 -16.97 1.19 -22.34
C PRO A 286 -17.53 2.30 -21.43
N MET A 287 -18.59 2.99 -21.89
CA MET A 287 -19.24 4.08 -21.15
C MET A 287 -19.70 3.68 -19.75
N LYS A 288 -20.05 2.41 -19.54
CA LYS A 288 -20.41 1.86 -18.22
C LYS A 288 -19.29 2.07 -17.18
N PHE A 289 -18.04 2.01 -17.61
CA PHE A 289 -16.89 2.26 -16.72
C PHE A 289 -16.90 3.69 -16.17
N PHE A 290 -17.19 4.68 -17.02
CA PHE A 290 -17.24 6.09 -16.62
C PHE A 290 -18.47 6.42 -15.77
N ALA A 291 -19.61 5.78 -16.04
CA ALA A 291 -20.84 5.96 -15.28
C ALA A 291 -20.72 5.44 -13.83
N THR A 292 -19.82 4.49 -13.57
CA THR A 292 -19.65 3.85 -12.25
C THR A 292 -18.48 4.37 -11.44
N ARG A 293 -17.67 5.31 -11.98
CA ARG A 293 -16.46 5.81 -11.31
C ARG A 293 -16.41 7.34 -11.32
N LYS A 294 -15.85 7.90 -10.24
CA LYS A 294 -15.59 9.33 -10.15
C LYS A 294 -14.38 9.70 -11.02
N THR A 295 -14.42 10.84 -11.70
CA THR A 295 -13.30 11.34 -12.50
C THR A 295 -12.02 11.47 -11.67
N GLY A 296 -12.14 11.88 -10.40
CA GLY A 296 -11.02 11.96 -9.47
C GLY A 296 -10.30 10.63 -9.25
N ASP A 297 -11.03 9.50 -9.20
CA ASP A 297 -10.44 8.16 -9.05
C ASP A 297 -9.54 7.80 -10.24
N ILE A 298 -9.96 8.15 -11.45
CA ILE A 298 -9.18 7.94 -12.68
C ILE A 298 -7.90 8.77 -12.65
N THR A 299 -7.99 10.05 -12.27
CA THR A 299 -6.83 10.95 -12.19
C THR A 299 -5.84 10.50 -11.10
N THR A 300 -6.35 10.07 -9.94
CA THR A 300 -5.51 9.55 -8.86
C THR A 300 -4.72 8.33 -9.29
N ARG A 301 -5.31 7.39 -10.02
CA ARG A 301 -4.61 6.21 -10.56
C ARG A 301 -3.48 6.57 -11.50
N TYR A 302 -3.66 7.61 -12.33
CA TYR A 302 -2.56 8.13 -13.15
C TYR A 302 -1.44 8.74 -12.28
N SER A 303 -1.81 9.53 -11.28
CA SER A 303 -0.85 10.12 -10.34
C SER A 303 -0.05 9.05 -9.57
N ASP A 304 -0.73 7.98 -9.12
CA ASP A 304 -0.09 6.83 -8.47
C ASP A 304 0.93 6.15 -9.40
N ALA A 305 0.55 5.91 -10.66
CA ALA A 305 1.45 5.32 -11.66
C ALA A 305 2.66 6.21 -11.93
N ASN A 306 2.47 7.53 -12.00
CA ASN A 306 3.55 8.49 -12.17
C ASN A 306 4.48 8.55 -10.95
N THR A 307 3.93 8.50 -9.74
CA THR A 307 4.69 8.43 -8.49
C THR A 307 5.54 7.16 -8.43
N ILE A 308 4.96 6.01 -8.74
CA ILE A 308 5.70 4.73 -8.80
C ILE A 308 6.85 4.82 -9.80
N LYS A 309 6.59 5.36 -11.00
CA LYS A 309 7.62 5.57 -12.04
C LYS A 309 8.76 6.47 -11.51
N SER A 310 8.44 7.60 -10.90
CA SER A 310 9.45 8.55 -10.39
C SER A 310 10.31 7.92 -9.31
N ILE A 311 9.73 7.12 -8.43
CA ILE A 311 10.43 6.34 -7.42
C ILE A 311 11.43 5.37 -8.08
N PHE A 312 10.99 4.59 -9.05
CA PHE A 312 11.88 3.64 -9.73
C PHE A 312 12.98 4.33 -10.52
N THR A 313 12.68 5.42 -11.23
CA THR A 313 13.67 6.12 -12.04
C THR A 313 14.65 6.90 -11.18
N SER A 314 14.19 7.68 -10.20
CA SER A 314 15.06 8.52 -9.36
C SER A 314 15.83 7.69 -8.34
N ILE A 315 15.16 6.79 -7.61
CA ILE A 315 15.80 6.01 -6.54
C ILE A 315 16.77 4.99 -7.14
N ALA A 316 16.42 4.31 -8.22
CA ALA A 316 17.32 3.33 -8.84
C ALA A 316 18.60 4.00 -9.34
N LEU A 317 18.51 5.17 -9.98
CA LEU A 317 19.67 5.92 -10.45
C LEU A 317 20.50 6.48 -9.28
N SER A 318 19.84 7.08 -8.26
CA SER A 318 20.54 7.59 -7.07
C SER A 318 21.27 6.47 -6.33
N LEU A 319 20.61 5.33 -6.09
CA LEU A 319 21.25 4.19 -5.41
C LEU A 319 22.47 3.67 -6.17
N ILE A 320 22.41 3.55 -7.51
CA ILE A 320 23.55 3.11 -8.31
C ILE A 320 24.71 4.11 -8.16
N MET A 321 24.41 5.40 -8.17
CA MET A 321 25.40 6.46 -8.02
C MET A 321 26.01 6.47 -6.62
N ASP A 322 25.17 6.42 -5.58
CA ASP A 322 25.60 6.48 -4.18
C ASP A 322 26.41 5.24 -3.80
N ILE A 323 26.00 4.06 -4.25
CA ILE A 323 26.75 2.82 -4.04
C ILE A 323 28.10 2.87 -4.77
N SER A 324 28.12 3.31 -6.04
CA SER A 324 29.38 3.43 -6.78
C SER A 324 30.34 4.44 -6.13
N MET A 325 29.82 5.58 -5.67
CA MET A 325 30.58 6.57 -4.94
C MET A 325 31.11 6.01 -3.61
N ALA A 326 30.29 5.32 -2.82
CA ALA A 326 30.68 4.71 -1.55
C ALA A 326 31.77 3.65 -1.73
N ILE A 327 31.69 2.82 -2.78
CA ILE A 327 32.73 1.83 -3.10
C ILE A 327 34.04 2.51 -3.47
N ILE A 328 34.02 3.48 -4.39
CA ILE A 328 35.21 4.16 -4.87
C ILE A 328 35.88 4.98 -3.74
N THR A 329 35.08 5.76 -2.98
CA THR A 329 35.59 6.55 -1.85
C THR A 329 36.03 5.71 -0.66
N GLY A 330 35.50 4.48 -0.49
CA GLY A 330 35.92 3.53 0.53
C GLY A 330 37.25 2.85 0.18
N ILE A 331 37.45 2.45 -1.07
CA ILE A 331 38.64 1.75 -1.52
C ILE A 331 39.87 2.68 -1.52
N ILE A 332 39.73 3.91 -2.00
CA ILE A 332 40.88 4.84 -2.14
C ILE A 332 41.54 5.20 -0.79
N PRO A 333 40.79 5.66 0.26
CA PRO A 333 41.40 5.97 1.56
C PRO A 333 42.00 4.74 2.25
N VAL A 334 41.31 3.59 2.16
CA VAL A 334 41.81 2.34 2.77
C VAL A 334 43.14 1.92 2.13
N SER A 335 43.28 2.05 0.82
CA SER A 335 44.55 1.77 0.14
C SER A 335 45.68 2.70 0.61
N TYR A 336 45.40 3.98 0.84
CA TYR A 336 46.38 4.91 1.36
C TYR A 336 46.76 4.64 2.82
N THR A 337 45.81 4.33 3.70
CA THR A 337 46.09 4.07 5.11
C THR A 337 46.82 2.74 5.31
N HIS A 338 46.57 1.73 4.53
CA HIS A 338 47.29 0.45 4.60
C HIS A 338 48.69 0.48 3.96
N LEU A 339 48.93 1.34 2.95
CA LEU A 339 50.23 1.48 2.34
C LEU A 339 51.20 2.36 3.16
N THR A 340 50.67 3.31 3.94
CA THR A 340 51.51 4.24 4.74
C THR A 340 51.78 3.75 6.16
N LEU A 341 50.96 2.87 6.73
CA LEU A 341 51.19 2.25 8.05
C LEU A 341 52.49 1.42 8.18
N PRO A 342 52.93 0.62 7.18
CA PRO A 342 54.20 -0.10 7.28
C PRO A 342 55.44 0.80 7.22
N THR A 343 55.35 1.99 6.63
CA THR A 343 56.52 2.89 6.51
C THR A 343 56.76 3.75 7.74
N ILE A 344 55.78 3.91 8.63
CA ILE A 344 55.91 4.67 9.89
C ILE A 344 56.48 3.80 11.02
N CYS A 345 56.38 2.48 10.93
CA CYS A 345 56.92 1.53 11.94
C CYS A 345 58.37 1.08 11.65
N SER A 346 59.06 1.66 10.65
CA SER A 346 60.45 1.29 10.27
C SER A 346 61.45 2.42 10.46
N VAL A 347 61.18 3.40 11.37
CA VAL A 347 62.19 4.41 11.82
C VAL A 347 62.44 4.26 13.30
#